data_7608329aa0bb3da6b3c8d6dea7628494
#
_entry.id   7608329aa0bb3da6b3c8d6dea7628494
#
_cell.length_a   1.000
_cell.length_b   1.000
_cell.length_c   1.000
_cell.angle_alpha   90.00
_cell.angle_beta   90.00
_cell.angle_gamma   90.00
#
_symmetry.space_group_name_H-M   'P 1'
#
loop_
_entity.id
_entity.type
_entity.pdbx_description
1 polymer ?
#
loop_
_entity_poly.entity_id
_entity_poly.type
_entity_poly.pdbx_seq_one_letter_code
_entity_poly.pdbx_strand_id
1 'polypeptide(L)'
;TLEAIAGEKAGIYKAGAAAIVGDTDPHIRELLRARALEAGASPVVVTGHDWVVRDVTVHPYGTSFTLDVHGTVRHLTTPLVGHFQAHNAAVALAMLRAAGGPWADIEARAESLLAGVRIAGRFHRSGPWLFDVAHNADGAATVVANLLAVGVPHPITAVVCVLRDKDWRGILHAVARAAERIVITMAPTAPASRMWDLDEVELWARDHALPVERIDDFERALAHARAEAQTVLVTGSFHTVGDAMERLQVDPLAR
;
A
#
# COMPACT_ATOMS: atom_id res chain seq x y z
N THR A 1 20.41 -1.15 -3.29
CA THR A 1 20.10 -2.41 -2.56
C THR A 1 19.12 -2.15 -1.42
N LEU A 2 18.51 -3.21 -0.88
CA LEU A 2 17.62 -3.11 0.28
C LEU A 2 18.36 -2.55 1.50
N GLU A 3 19.62 -2.92 1.70
CA GLU A 3 20.47 -2.40 2.78
C GLU A 3 20.70 -0.88 2.66
N ALA A 4 20.90 -0.38 1.44
CA ALA A 4 21.06 1.05 1.20
C ALA A 4 19.77 1.82 1.54
N ILE A 5 18.62 1.29 1.14
CA ILE A 5 17.30 1.86 1.47
C ILE A 5 17.07 1.81 3.00
N ALA A 6 17.37 0.68 3.64
CA ALA A 6 17.26 0.54 5.09
C ALA A 6 18.17 1.54 5.82
N GLY A 7 19.41 1.74 5.34
CA GLY A 7 20.34 2.73 5.89
C GLY A 7 19.81 4.17 5.77
N GLU A 8 19.20 4.52 4.64
CA GLU A 8 18.53 5.82 4.45
C GLU A 8 17.35 6.00 5.43
N LYS A 9 16.49 4.97 5.53
CA LYS A 9 15.32 4.99 6.42
C LYS A 9 15.71 5.04 7.89
N ALA A 10 16.81 4.42 8.28
CA ALA A 10 17.34 4.49 9.64
C ALA A 10 17.71 5.91 10.11
N GLY A 11 17.86 6.86 9.17
CA GLY A 11 18.10 8.28 9.50
C GLY A 11 16.98 8.96 10.31
N ILE A 12 15.81 8.31 10.46
CA ILE A 12 14.74 8.79 11.34
C ILE A 12 15.03 8.58 12.83
N TYR A 13 15.89 7.62 13.20
CA TYR A 13 16.17 7.31 14.59
C TYR A 13 16.92 8.45 15.28
N LYS A 14 16.57 8.72 16.53
CA LYS A 14 17.11 9.84 17.32
C LYS A 14 17.53 9.36 18.72
N ALA A 15 18.61 9.95 19.22
CA ALA A 15 19.07 9.68 20.59
C ALA A 15 17.97 10.01 21.63
N GLY A 16 17.75 9.09 22.55
CA GLY A 16 16.77 9.20 23.62
C GLY A 16 15.30 9.07 23.20
N ALA A 17 15.03 8.91 21.88
CA ALA A 17 13.68 8.62 21.38
C ALA A 17 13.48 7.12 21.19
N ALA A 18 12.24 6.65 21.35
CA ALA A 18 11.90 5.27 21.05
C ALA A 18 12.06 4.98 19.56
N ALA A 19 12.65 3.85 19.21
CA ALA A 19 12.73 3.33 17.85
C ALA A 19 11.88 2.06 17.73
N ILE A 20 10.99 2.03 16.73
CA ILE A 20 10.17 0.87 16.43
C ILE A 20 10.66 0.25 15.13
N VAL A 21 11.11 -1.00 15.19
CA VAL A 21 11.63 -1.75 14.04
C VAL A 21 10.60 -2.80 13.66
N GLY A 22 9.87 -2.55 12.57
CA GLY A 22 8.72 -3.36 12.12
C GLY A 22 8.99 -4.21 10.87
N ASP A 23 10.24 -4.26 10.37
CA ASP A 23 10.55 -5.04 9.18
C ASP A 23 10.44 -6.54 9.44
N THR A 24 9.84 -7.27 8.50
CA THR A 24 9.63 -8.72 8.62
C THR A 24 10.81 -9.53 8.08
N ASP A 25 11.66 -8.95 7.22
CA ASP A 25 12.90 -9.57 6.78
C ASP A 25 13.91 -9.59 7.94
N PRO A 26 14.43 -10.76 8.36
CA PRO A 26 15.32 -10.86 9.51
C PRO A 26 16.63 -10.07 9.35
N HIS A 27 17.19 -10.03 8.13
CA HIS A 27 18.44 -9.32 7.86
C HIS A 27 18.25 -7.80 7.92
N ILE A 28 17.21 -7.28 7.25
CA ILE A 28 16.88 -5.84 7.27
C ILE A 28 16.48 -5.40 8.67
N ARG A 29 15.72 -6.21 9.38
CA ARG A 29 15.31 -5.95 10.76
C ARG A 29 16.53 -5.80 11.70
N GLU A 30 17.49 -6.70 11.61
CA GLU A 30 18.70 -6.61 12.44
C GLU A 30 19.56 -5.40 12.06
N LEU A 31 19.68 -5.08 10.78
CA LEU A 31 20.35 -3.86 10.31
C LEU A 31 19.70 -2.60 10.90
N LEU A 32 18.37 -2.50 10.81
CA LEU A 32 17.62 -1.36 11.35
C LEU A 32 17.75 -1.28 12.88
N ARG A 33 17.72 -2.43 13.58
CA ARG A 33 17.95 -2.50 15.03
C ARG A 33 19.33 -1.97 15.41
N ALA A 34 20.37 -2.41 14.72
CA ALA A 34 21.74 -1.94 14.94
C ALA A 34 21.85 -0.42 14.73
N ARG A 35 21.28 0.11 13.64
CA ARG A 35 21.26 1.55 13.37
C ARG A 35 20.50 2.36 14.42
N ALA A 36 19.41 1.83 14.95
CA ALA A 36 18.67 2.48 16.04
C ALA A 36 19.52 2.60 17.31
N LEU A 37 20.23 1.52 17.65
CA LEU A 37 21.15 1.51 18.81
C LEU A 37 22.33 2.47 18.59
N GLU A 38 22.97 2.46 17.41
CA GLU A 38 24.05 3.39 17.04
C GLU A 38 23.60 4.86 17.14
N ALA A 39 22.35 5.15 16.77
CA ALA A 39 21.77 6.49 16.90
C ALA A 39 21.44 6.88 18.36
N GLY A 40 21.61 5.96 19.34
CA GLY A 40 21.29 6.19 20.74
C GLY A 40 19.78 6.19 21.03
N ALA A 41 18.98 5.56 20.18
CA ALA A 41 17.53 5.42 20.41
C ALA A 41 17.26 4.53 21.63
N SER A 42 16.26 4.90 22.45
CA SER A 42 15.87 4.13 23.62
C SER A 42 14.41 4.44 24.01
N PRO A 43 13.56 3.42 24.20
CA PRO A 43 13.82 1.99 23.92
C PRO A 43 13.90 1.67 22.43
N VAL A 44 14.51 0.54 22.08
CA VAL A 44 14.43 -0.05 20.74
C VAL A 44 13.51 -1.27 20.81
N VAL A 45 12.37 -1.21 20.11
CA VAL A 45 11.29 -2.19 20.14
C VAL A 45 11.20 -2.87 18.78
N VAL A 46 11.22 -4.20 18.73
CA VAL A 46 11.51 -4.96 17.51
C VAL A 46 10.44 -6.04 17.26
N THR A 47 9.89 -6.10 16.04
CA THR A 47 9.00 -7.20 15.63
C THR A 47 9.71 -8.56 15.71
N GLY A 48 8.97 -9.60 16.09
CA GLY A 48 9.52 -10.92 16.30
C GLY A 48 10.21 -11.12 17.66
N HIS A 49 10.50 -10.03 18.37
CA HIS A 49 11.05 -10.01 19.72
C HIS A 49 10.04 -9.50 20.74
N ASP A 50 9.60 -8.25 20.58
CA ASP A 50 8.71 -7.57 21.52
C ASP A 50 7.24 -7.78 21.17
N TRP A 51 6.96 -8.05 19.91
CA TRP A 51 5.63 -8.47 19.44
C TRP A 51 5.72 -9.40 18.23
N VAL A 52 4.68 -10.23 18.05
CA VAL A 52 4.52 -11.13 16.92
C VAL A 52 3.13 -10.96 16.32
N VAL A 53 3.07 -10.83 14.99
CA VAL A 53 1.82 -10.88 14.21
C VAL A 53 1.71 -12.27 13.58
N ARG A 54 0.54 -12.91 13.75
CA ARG A 54 0.25 -14.23 13.17
C ARG A 54 -1.22 -14.38 12.78
N ASP A 55 -1.58 -15.46 12.14
CA ASP A 55 -2.95 -15.82 11.75
C ASP A 55 -3.63 -14.71 10.93
N VAL A 56 -2.87 -14.09 10.01
CA VAL A 56 -3.37 -12.97 9.21
C VAL A 56 -4.35 -13.48 8.16
N THR A 57 -5.57 -12.96 8.17
CA THR A 57 -6.61 -13.28 7.19
C THR A 57 -7.12 -12.00 6.54
N VAL A 58 -7.05 -11.96 5.20
CA VAL A 58 -7.52 -10.82 4.40
C VAL A 58 -8.98 -11.05 4.02
N HIS A 59 -9.80 -10.04 4.25
CA HIS A 59 -11.24 -10.02 3.94
C HIS A 59 -11.56 -8.90 2.96
N PRO A 60 -12.72 -8.90 2.29
CA PRO A 60 -13.11 -7.85 1.35
C PRO A 60 -13.13 -6.43 1.92
N TYR A 61 -13.27 -6.30 3.24
CA TYR A 61 -13.40 -5.01 3.93
C TYR A 61 -12.43 -4.83 5.10
N GLY A 62 -11.32 -5.57 5.10
CA GLY A 62 -10.33 -5.44 6.17
C GLY A 62 -9.42 -6.65 6.30
N THR A 63 -8.65 -6.64 7.38
CA THR A 63 -7.70 -7.71 7.71
C THR A 63 -7.80 -8.04 9.19
N SER A 64 -8.02 -9.32 9.52
CA SER A 64 -7.95 -9.81 10.90
C SER A 64 -6.60 -10.49 11.14
N PHE A 65 -6.13 -10.43 12.38
CA PHE A 65 -4.84 -10.99 12.77
C PHE A 65 -4.76 -11.22 14.28
N THR A 66 -3.82 -12.04 14.68
CA THR A 66 -3.44 -12.23 16.08
C THR A 66 -2.18 -11.41 16.38
N LEU A 67 -2.26 -10.55 17.39
CA LEU A 67 -1.12 -9.81 17.93
C LEU A 67 -0.74 -10.39 19.29
N ASP A 68 0.51 -10.80 19.43
CA ASP A 68 1.09 -11.28 20.68
C ASP A 68 2.15 -10.28 21.15
N VAL A 69 1.96 -9.70 22.31
CA VAL A 69 2.91 -8.79 22.94
C VAL A 69 3.34 -9.40 24.28
N HIS A 70 4.55 -9.97 24.32
CA HIS A 70 5.10 -10.64 25.50
C HIS A 70 4.16 -11.66 26.15
N GLY A 71 3.49 -12.49 25.31
CA GLY A 71 2.55 -13.51 25.76
C GLY A 71 1.11 -13.03 26.00
N THR A 72 0.88 -11.73 25.90
CA THR A 72 -0.48 -11.18 25.89
C THR A 72 -1.04 -11.24 24.46
N VAL A 73 -1.97 -12.16 24.23
CA VAL A 73 -2.55 -12.44 22.91
C VAL A 73 -3.85 -11.66 22.73
N ARG A 74 -4.00 -11.01 21.57
CA ARG A 74 -5.22 -10.31 21.14
C ARG A 74 -5.57 -10.65 19.70
N HIS A 75 -6.85 -10.86 19.43
CA HIS A 75 -7.38 -10.96 18.08
C HIS A 75 -7.90 -9.59 17.67
N LEU A 76 -7.33 -9.03 16.62
CA LEU A 76 -7.58 -7.67 16.16
C LEU A 76 -8.02 -7.66 14.70
N THR A 77 -8.78 -6.62 14.33
CA THR A 77 -9.20 -6.37 12.96
C THR A 77 -8.91 -4.91 12.61
N THR A 78 -8.39 -4.69 11.40
CA THR A 78 -8.29 -3.36 10.78
C THR A 78 -9.16 -3.31 9.53
N PRO A 79 -9.82 -2.18 9.21
CA PRO A 79 -10.55 -2.04 7.95
C PRO A 79 -9.65 -1.91 6.73
N LEU A 80 -8.33 -1.83 6.92
CA LEU A 80 -7.37 -1.81 5.82
C LEU A 80 -7.17 -3.23 5.26
N VAL A 81 -7.33 -3.36 3.94
CA VAL A 81 -7.22 -4.65 3.23
C VAL A 81 -5.77 -4.94 2.85
N GLY A 82 -5.28 -6.10 3.23
CA GLY A 82 -3.95 -6.61 2.83
C GLY A 82 -3.15 -7.20 3.97
N HIS A 83 -2.43 -8.27 3.66
CA HIS A 83 -1.65 -9.01 4.65
C HIS A 83 -0.67 -8.13 5.44
N PHE A 84 0.01 -7.20 4.76
CA PHE A 84 0.96 -6.26 5.38
C PHE A 84 0.27 -5.23 6.29
N GLN A 85 -1.03 -5.01 6.18
CA GLN A 85 -1.76 -4.07 7.04
C GLN A 85 -1.84 -4.55 8.49
N ALA A 86 -1.79 -5.85 8.72
CA ALA A 86 -1.68 -6.41 10.07
C ALA A 86 -0.35 -5.97 10.74
N HIS A 87 0.76 -6.05 10.00
CA HIS A 87 2.07 -5.59 10.47
C HIS A 87 2.10 -4.06 10.66
N ASN A 88 1.54 -3.30 9.71
CA ASN A 88 1.43 -1.84 9.84
C ASN A 88 0.62 -1.44 11.09
N ALA A 89 -0.48 -2.13 11.37
CA ALA A 89 -1.29 -1.90 12.56
C ALA A 89 -0.48 -2.20 13.85
N ALA A 90 0.25 -3.32 13.89
CA ALA A 90 1.09 -3.67 15.03
C ALA A 90 2.20 -2.64 15.26
N VAL A 91 2.87 -2.16 14.20
CA VAL A 91 3.87 -1.09 14.28
C VAL A 91 3.25 0.20 14.84
N ALA A 92 2.08 0.59 14.33
CA ALA A 92 1.38 1.79 14.82
C ALA A 92 1.02 1.68 16.32
N LEU A 93 0.52 0.52 16.76
CA LEU A 93 0.23 0.28 18.17
C LEU A 93 1.51 0.32 19.03
N ALA A 94 2.60 -0.27 18.55
CA ALA A 94 3.90 -0.22 19.24
C ALA A 94 4.44 1.22 19.34
N MET A 95 4.28 2.03 18.28
CA MET A 95 4.67 3.45 18.31
C MET A 95 3.85 4.25 19.33
N LEU A 96 2.54 4.08 19.36
CA LEU A 96 1.67 4.75 20.31
C LEU A 96 1.99 4.34 21.75
N ARG A 97 2.19 3.04 22.01
CA ARG A 97 2.62 2.54 23.32
C ARG A 97 3.93 3.19 23.76
N ALA A 98 4.92 3.24 22.88
CA ALA A 98 6.22 3.82 23.19
C ALA A 98 6.15 5.34 23.43
N ALA A 99 5.18 6.05 22.84
CA ALA A 99 4.92 7.46 23.11
C ALA A 99 4.37 7.70 24.52
N GLY A 100 3.75 6.68 25.16
CA GLY A 100 3.26 6.76 26.54
C GLY A 100 2.14 7.78 26.74
N GLY A 101 2.06 8.34 27.94
CA GLY A 101 1.04 9.33 28.28
C GLY A 101 -0.39 8.82 28.03
N PRO A 102 -1.23 9.49 27.19
CA PRO A 102 -2.59 9.08 26.91
C PRO A 102 -2.70 7.75 26.15
N TRP A 103 -1.56 7.18 25.71
CA TRP A 103 -1.46 5.92 24.94
C TRP A 103 -0.90 4.75 25.76
N ALA A 104 -0.67 4.93 27.08
CA ALA A 104 -0.10 3.89 27.93
C ALA A 104 -0.96 2.61 27.98
N ASP A 105 -2.28 2.74 27.79
CA ASP A 105 -3.26 1.65 27.77
C ASP A 105 -3.71 1.28 26.35
N ILE A 106 -2.91 1.60 25.33
CA ILE A 106 -3.25 1.45 23.91
C ILE A 106 -3.74 0.04 23.56
N GLU A 107 -3.19 -0.99 24.21
CA GLU A 107 -3.57 -2.38 23.95
C GLU A 107 -5.03 -2.67 24.36
N ALA A 108 -5.52 -2.06 25.43
CA ALA A 108 -6.93 -2.20 25.83
C ALA A 108 -7.88 -1.53 24.85
N ARG A 109 -7.41 -0.55 24.12
CA ARG A 109 -8.18 0.27 23.16
C ARG A 109 -7.91 -0.09 21.70
N ALA A 110 -6.98 -1.02 21.42
CA ALA A 110 -6.49 -1.33 20.10
C ALA A 110 -7.61 -1.65 19.09
N GLU A 111 -8.59 -2.47 19.49
CA GLU A 111 -9.72 -2.85 18.64
C GLU A 111 -10.55 -1.63 18.21
N SER A 112 -10.94 -0.79 19.16
CA SER A 112 -11.75 0.41 18.86
C SER A 112 -11.00 1.45 18.02
N LEU A 113 -9.70 1.60 18.25
CA LEU A 113 -8.85 2.53 17.50
C LEU A 113 -8.63 2.05 16.07
N LEU A 114 -8.31 0.76 15.89
CA LEU A 114 -8.11 0.19 14.57
C LEU A 114 -9.42 0.22 13.75
N ALA A 115 -10.58 -0.01 14.35
CA ALA A 115 -11.87 0.05 13.65
C ALA A 115 -12.15 1.42 12.99
N GLY A 116 -11.59 2.49 13.55
CA GLY A 116 -11.70 3.86 13.04
C GLY A 116 -10.71 4.24 11.92
N VAL A 117 -9.71 3.41 11.63
CA VAL A 117 -8.64 3.76 10.69
C VAL A 117 -9.19 3.87 9.27
N ARG A 118 -8.85 4.97 8.59
CA ARG A 118 -9.13 5.20 7.16
C ARG A 118 -7.89 5.81 6.52
N ILE A 119 -7.45 5.23 5.40
CA ILE A 119 -6.32 5.74 4.62
C ILE A 119 -6.74 5.74 3.15
N ALA A 120 -6.83 6.92 2.57
CA ALA A 120 -7.17 7.07 1.17
C ALA A 120 -6.16 6.35 0.26
N GLY A 121 -6.66 5.73 -0.81
CA GLY A 121 -5.80 5.09 -1.79
C GLY A 121 -5.01 3.87 -1.27
N ARG A 122 -5.51 3.18 -0.26
CA ARG A 122 -5.00 1.90 0.22
C ARG A 122 -6.09 0.84 0.10
N PHE A 123 -6.17 0.20 -1.07
CA PHE A 123 -7.23 -0.72 -1.45
C PHE A 123 -8.63 -0.13 -1.17
N HIS A 124 -8.76 1.18 -1.42
CA HIS A 124 -9.95 1.97 -1.12
C HIS A 124 -11.04 1.66 -2.15
N ARG A 125 -12.21 1.20 -1.69
CA ARG A 125 -13.34 0.84 -2.57
C ARG A 125 -14.44 1.89 -2.53
N SER A 126 -14.98 2.24 -3.71
CA SER A 126 -16.15 3.10 -3.86
C SER A 126 -16.98 2.60 -5.05
N GLY A 127 -18.06 1.90 -4.78
CA GLY A 127 -18.83 1.21 -5.82
C GLY A 127 -17.96 0.25 -6.64
N PRO A 128 -17.89 0.40 -7.97
CA PRO A 128 -17.07 -0.44 -8.84
C PRO A 128 -15.59 -0.03 -8.85
N TRP A 129 -15.24 1.11 -8.24
CA TRP A 129 -13.89 1.65 -8.21
C TRP A 129 -13.09 1.10 -7.06
N LEU A 130 -11.82 0.79 -7.34
CA LEU A 130 -10.82 0.41 -6.37
C LEU A 130 -9.57 1.27 -6.59
N PHE A 131 -9.13 1.98 -5.56
CA PHE A 131 -8.03 2.92 -5.60
C PHE A 131 -6.86 2.41 -4.75
N ASP A 132 -5.67 2.31 -5.35
CA ASP A 132 -4.46 2.00 -4.61
C ASP A 132 -3.26 2.78 -5.17
N VAL A 133 -2.53 3.46 -4.32
CA VAL A 133 -1.37 4.30 -4.68
C VAL A 133 -0.08 3.51 -4.88
N ALA A 134 -0.16 2.22 -5.20
CA ALA A 134 1.01 1.44 -5.56
C ALA A 134 1.79 2.13 -6.70
N HIS A 135 3.08 2.34 -6.50
CA HIS A 135 3.94 3.11 -7.39
C HIS A 135 5.31 2.44 -7.64
N ASN A 136 5.42 1.18 -7.30
CA ASN A 136 6.54 0.29 -7.59
C ASN A 136 6.02 -1.14 -7.85
N ALA A 137 6.88 -2.01 -8.36
CA ALA A 137 6.50 -3.37 -8.74
C ALA A 137 5.98 -4.20 -7.55
N ASP A 138 6.62 -4.10 -6.38
CA ASP A 138 6.21 -4.83 -5.17
C ASP A 138 4.84 -4.37 -4.65
N GLY A 139 4.60 -3.05 -4.67
CA GLY A 139 3.29 -2.48 -4.32
C GLY A 139 2.19 -2.98 -5.27
N ALA A 140 2.45 -2.97 -6.58
CA ALA A 140 1.52 -3.48 -7.58
C ALA A 140 1.26 -4.98 -7.40
N ALA A 141 2.29 -5.79 -7.15
CA ALA A 141 2.14 -7.21 -6.85
C ALA A 141 1.30 -7.45 -5.59
N THR A 142 1.46 -6.61 -4.57
CA THR A 142 0.67 -6.66 -3.34
C THR A 142 -0.81 -6.34 -3.61
N VAL A 143 -1.11 -5.30 -4.40
CA VAL A 143 -2.49 -4.98 -4.81
C VAL A 143 -3.12 -6.15 -5.54
N VAL A 144 -2.40 -6.75 -6.49
CA VAL A 144 -2.87 -7.93 -7.24
C VAL A 144 -3.14 -9.11 -6.31
N ALA A 145 -2.24 -9.39 -5.37
CA ALA A 145 -2.46 -10.45 -4.38
C ALA A 145 -3.72 -10.20 -3.54
N ASN A 146 -3.99 -8.94 -3.16
CA ASN A 146 -5.21 -8.57 -2.44
C ASN A 146 -6.46 -8.73 -3.32
N LEU A 147 -6.43 -8.32 -4.61
CA LEU A 147 -7.55 -8.52 -5.55
C LEU A 147 -7.94 -9.98 -5.64
N LEU A 148 -6.94 -10.87 -5.77
CA LEU A 148 -7.16 -12.33 -5.85
C LEU A 148 -7.66 -12.90 -4.52
N ALA A 149 -7.10 -12.46 -3.39
CA ALA A 149 -7.47 -12.97 -2.08
C ALA A 149 -8.91 -12.62 -1.69
N VAL A 150 -9.39 -11.41 -2.06
CA VAL A 150 -10.76 -10.98 -1.72
C VAL A 150 -11.79 -11.35 -2.79
N GLY A 151 -11.37 -11.81 -3.97
CA GLY A 151 -12.27 -12.23 -5.04
C GLY A 151 -13.14 -11.09 -5.56
N VAL A 152 -12.54 -10.01 -6.04
CA VAL A 152 -13.31 -8.88 -6.62
C VAL A 152 -14.02 -9.30 -7.91
N PRO A 153 -15.17 -8.65 -8.26
CA PRO A 153 -15.90 -8.96 -9.48
C PRO A 153 -15.08 -8.74 -10.76
N HIS A 154 -15.16 -9.66 -11.70
CA HIS A 154 -14.56 -9.59 -13.04
C HIS A 154 -15.59 -9.22 -14.13
N PRO A 155 -15.19 -8.62 -15.26
CA PRO A 155 -13.80 -8.29 -15.61
C PRO A 155 -13.24 -7.10 -14.84
N ILE A 156 -11.91 -7.10 -14.65
CA ILE A 156 -11.16 -6.00 -14.06
C ILE A 156 -10.49 -5.20 -15.16
N THR A 157 -10.74 -3.88 -15.21
CA THR A 157 -9.95 -2.96 -16.02
C THR A 157 -9.11 -2.08 -15.11
N ALA A 158 -7.80 -2.00 -15.36
CA ALA A 158 -6.92 -1.12 -14.60
C ALA A 158 -6.67 0.19 -15.36
N VAL A 159 -6.82 1.33 -14.69
CA VAL A 159 -6.38 2.65 -15.17
C VAL A 159 -5.06 2.95 -14.49
N VAL A 160 -3.99 3.08 -15.29
CA VAL A 160 -2.62 3.17 -14.79
C VAL A 160 -1.92 4.40 -15.33
N CYS A 161 -1.32 5.19 -14.42
CA CYS A 161 -0.35 6.22 -14.78
C CYS A 161 0.80 6.20 -13.75
N VAL A 162 2.02 6.01 -14.24
CA VAL A 162 3.22 5.86 -13.43
C VAL A 162 4.18 7.01 -13.73
N LEU A 163 4.93 7.46 -12.75
CA LEU A 163 5.98 8.45 -12.99
C LEU A 163 7.18 7.76 -13.66
N ARG A 164 7.81 8.41 -14.65
CA ARG A 164 8.85 7.82 -15.52
C ARG A 164 10.09 7.30 -14.78
N ASP A 165 10.35 7.81 -13.58
CA ASP A 165 11.48 7.40 -12.73
C ASP A 165 11.20 6.11 -11.93
N LYS A 166 10.02 5.52 -12.10
CA LYS A 166 9.61 4.28 -11.44
C LYS A 166 9.73 3.08 -12.38
N ASP A 167 9.77 1.90 -11.81
CA ASP A 167 9.71 0.64 -12.56
C ASP A 167 8.28 0.38 -13.08
N TRP A 168 7.89 1.16 -14.11
CA TRP A 168 6.56 1.01 -14.73
C TRP A 168 6.40 -0.34 -15.44
N ARG A 169 7.50 -0.96 -15.90
CA ARG A 169 7.48 -2.29 -16.52
C ARG A 169 7.05 -3.37 -15.53
N GLY A 170 7.68 -3.38 -14.36
CA GLY A 170 7.30 -4.29 -13.28
C GLY A 170 5.88 -4.05 -12.79
N ILE A 171 5.41 -2.79 -12.73
CA ILE A 171 4.02 -2.46 -12.37
C ILE A 171 3.04 -3.04 -13.40
N LEU A 172 3.26 -2.82 -14.71
CA LEU A 172 2.36 -3.33 -15.75
C LEU A 172 2.32 -4.85 -15.79
N HIS A 173 3.47 -5.51 -15.65
CA HIS A 173 3.51 -6.98 -15.54
C HIS A 173 2.73 -7.50 -14.32
N ALA A 174 2.86 -6.84 -13.17
CA ALA A 174 2.11 -7.24 -11.98
C ALA A 174 0.60 -7.08 -12.21
N VAL A 175 0.16 -5.91 -12.70
CA VAL A 175 -1.26 -5.59 -12.92
C VAL A 175 -1.90 -6.53 -13.94
N ALA A 176 -1.18 -6.89 -15.02
CA ALA A 176 -1.66 -7.80 -16.06
C ALA A 176 -1.96 -9.24 -15.54
N ARG A 177 -1.54 -9.58 -14.33
CA ARG A 177 -1.88 -10.88 -13.72
C ARG A 177 -3.31 -10.95 -13.18
N ALA A 178 -3.97 -9.81 -13.00
CA ALA A 178 -5.32 -9.75 -12.45
C ALA A 178 -6.29 -8.95 -13.33
N ALA A 179 -5.82 -7.99 -14.13
CA ALA A 179 -6.64 -7.17 -14.99
C ALA A 179 -6.70 -7.75 -16.40
N GLU A 180 -7.91 -7.91 -16.94
CA GLU A 180 -8.14 -8.33 -18.32
C GLU A 180 -7.84 -7.21 -19.32
N ARG A 181 -7.80 -5.97 -18.83
CA ARG A 181 -7.44 -4.78 -19.62
C ARG A 181 -6.69 -3.77 -18.77
N ILE A 182 -5.72 -3.09 -19.36
CA ILE A 182 -4.97 -2.00 -18.76
C ILE A 182 -5.08 -0.78 -19.65
N VAL A 183 -5.69 0.29 -19.15
CA VAL A 183 -5.74 1.59 -19.83
C VAL A 183 -4.60 2.45 -19.29
N ILE A 184 -3.63 2.76 -20.16
CA ILE A 184 -2.54 3.70 -19.80
C ILE A 184 -2.94 5.12 -20.18
N THR A 185 -2.65 6.08 -19.31
CA THR A 185 -3.11 7.46 -19.44
C THR A 185 -2.15 8.45 -18.79
N MET A 186 -2.51 9.73 -18.77
CA MET A 186 -1.73 10.82 -18.16
C MET A 186 -2.52 11.44 -17.02
N ALA A 187 -1.98 11.35 -15.78
CA ALA A 187 -2.61 11.99 -14.62
C ALA A 187 -2.43 13.53 -14.69
N PRO A 188 -3.50 14.33 -14.61
CA PRO A 188 -3.43 15.79 -14.82
C PRO A 188 -2.50 16.53 -13.87
N THR A 189 -2.39 16.09 -12.60
CA THR A 189 -1.52 16.74 -11.60
C THR A 189 -0.09 16.19 -11.56
N ALA A 190 0.23 15.17 -12.39
CA ALA A 190 1.58 14.63 -12.45
C ALA A 190 2.56 15.71 -13.00
N PRO A 191 3.74 15.90 -12.37
CA PRO A 191 4.72 16.88 -12.84
C PRO A 191 5.15 16.57 -14.28
N ALA A 192 5.09 17.54 -15.18
CA ALA A 192 5.44 17.35 -16.59
C ALA A 192 6.84 16.75 -16.80
N SER A 193 7.81 17.12 -15.93
CA SER A 193 9.19 16.59 -15.98
C SER A 193 9.30 15.13 -15.56
N ARG A 194 8.26 14.54 -14.96
CA ARG A 194 8.22 13.16 -14.47
C ARG A 194 7.14 12.30 -15.14
N MET A 195 6.46 12.84 -16.12
CA MET A 195 5.50 12.07 -16.90
C MET A 195 6.20 10.97 -17.68
N TRP A 196 5.56 9.79 -17.76
CA TRP A 196 6.06 8.69 -18.56
C TRP A 196 5.80 8.91 -20.05
N ASP A 197 6.56 8.24 -20.90
CA ASP A 197 6.39 8.30 -22.35
C ASP A 197 5.38 7.23 -22.77
N LEU A 198 4.17 7.64 -23.14
CA LEU A 198 3.12 6.71 -23.54
C LEU A 198 3.44 5.96 -24.86
N ASP A 199 4.24 6.56 -25.75
CA ASP A 199 4.66 5.88 -26.99
C ASP A 199 5.62 4.72 -26.65
N GLU A 200 6.59 4.96 -25.76
CA GLU A 200 7.50 3.92 -25.25
C GLU A 200 6.74 2.80 -24.52
N VAL A 201 5.81 3.19 -23.66
CA VAL A 201 5.03 2.22 -22.86
C VAL A 201 4.14 1.35 -23.73
N GLU A 202 3.43 1.94 -24.70
CA GLU A 202 2.55 1.22 -25.61
C GLU A 202 3.32 0.24 -26.49
N LEU A 203 4.46 0.69 -27.05
CA LEU A 203 5.32 -0.17 -27.86
C LEU A 203 5.85 -1.35 -27.05
N TRP A 204 6.37 -1.07 -25.87
CA TRP A 204 6.90 -2.11 -24.98
C TRP A 204 5.82 -3.11 -24.56
N ALA A 205 4.62 -2.63 -24.21
CA ALA A 205 3.50 -3.49 -23.82
C ALA A 205 3.07 -4.42 -24.96
N ARG A 206 3.06 -3.93 -26.18
CA ARG A 206 2.77 -4.72 -27.40
C ARG A 206 3.80 -5.83 -27.60
N ASP A 207 5.11 -5.50 -27.46
CA ASP A 207 6.19 -6.47 -27.61
C ASP A 207 6.15 -7.58 -26.55
N HIS A 208 5.51 -7.30 -25.39
CA HIS A 208 5.33 -8.25 -24.28
C HIS A 208 3.92 -8.87 -24.23
N ALA A 209 3.10 -8.65 -25.26
CA ALA A 209 1.73 -9.17 -25.34
C ALA A 209 0.85 -8.83 -24.11
N LEU A 210 1.05 -7.65 -23.50
CA LEU A 210 0.21 -7.19 -22.40
C LEU A 210 -1.10 -6.59 -22.93
N PRO A 211 -2.23 -6.74 -22.19
CA PRO A 211 -3.54 -6.25 -22.60
C PRO A 211 -3.66 -4.72 -22.35
N VAL A 212 -2.76 -3.95 -22.96
CA VAL A 212 -2.66 -2.49 -22.76
C VAL A 212 -3.33 -1.76 -23.90
N GLU A 213 -4.13 -0.76 -23.55
CA GLU A 213 -4.78 0.22 -24.42
C GLU A 213 -4.39 1.62 -23.97
N ARG A 214 -4.08 2.52 -24.92
CA ARG A 214 -3.71 3.90 -24.64
C ARG A 214 -4.88 4.85 -24.82
N ILE A 215 -5.15 5.65 -23.80
CA ILE A 215 -6.09 6.75 -23.84
C ILE A 215 -5.48 7.95 -23.10
N ASP A 216 -4.95 8.93 -23.82
CA ASP A 216 -4.19 10.05 -23.26
C ASP A 216 -5.03 10.92 -22.33
N ASP A 217 -6.29 11.17 -22.69
CA ASP A 217 -7.21 11.96 -21.89
C ASP A 217 -7.68 11.17 -20.64
N PHE A 218 -7.42 11.72 -19.46
CA PHE A 218 -7.66 11.05 -18.20
C PHE A 218 -9.14 10.76 -17.93
N GLU A 219 -10.03 11.72 -18.24
CA GLU A 219 -11.46 11.55 -18.00
C GLU A 219 -12.06 10.50 -18.95
N ARG A 220 -11.62 10.52 -20.21
CA ARG A 220 -11.99 9.49 -21.17
C ARG A 220 -11.47 8.12 -20.80
N ALA A 221 -10.24 8.04 -20.25
CA ALA A 221 -9.67 6.78 -19.74
C ALA A 221 -10.52 6.20 -18.61
N LEU A 222 -10.93 7.02 -17.64
CA LEU A 222 -11.83 6.60 -16.55
C LEU A 222 -13.18 6.15 -17.08
N ALA A 223 -13.81 6.93 -17.96
CA ALA A 223 -15.12 6.60 -18.54
C ALA A 223 -15.07 5.29 -19.35
N HIS A 224 -14.02 5.11 -20.17
CA HIS A 224 -13.82 3.90 -20.96
C HIS A 224 -13.63 2.67 -20.06
N ALA A 225 -12.74 2.75 -19.06
CA ALA A 225 -12.53 1.66 -18.12
C ALA A 225 -13.81 1.25 -17.40
N ARG A 226 -14.67 2.23 -17.03
CA ARG A 226 -15.94 1.98 -16.34
C ARG A 226 -16.97 1.29 -17.22
N ALA A 227 -17.01 1.59 -18.51
CA ALA A 227 -18.01 1.06 -19.42
C ALA A 227 -17.95 -0.46 -19.58
N GLU A 228 -16.77 -1.06 -19.42
CA GLU A 228 -16.52 -2.46 -19.75
C GLU A 228 -16.11 -3.32 -18.54
N ALA A 229 -15.98 -2.74 -17.35
CA ALA A 229 -15.49 -3.46 -16.16
C ALA A 229 -16.56 -3.58 -15.07
N GLN A 230 -16.52 -4.70 -14.33
CA GLN A 230 -17.21 -4.81 -13.05
C GLN A 230 -16.39 -4.20 -11.92
N THR A 231 -15.06 -4.30 -12.01
CA THR A 231 -14.13 -3.62 -11.10
C THR A 231 -13.15 -2.77 -11.90
N VAL A 232 -13.01 -1.49 -11.55
CA VAL A 232 -12.00 -0.60 -12.11
C VAL A 232 -10.92 -0.33 -11.07
N LEU A 233 -9.72 -0.86 -11.30
CA LEU A 233 -8.54 -0.56 -10.49
C LEU A 233 -7.90 0.74 -10.98
N VAL A 234 -7.75 1.74 -10.12
CA VAL A 234 -6.98 2.97 -10.39
C VAL A 234 -5.69 2.93 -9.59
N THR A 235 -4.53 2.94 -10.27
CA THR A 235 -3.24 2.75 -9.60
C THR A 235 -2.06 3.37 -10.36
N GLY A 236 -0.85 3.28 -9.80
CA GLY A 236 0.41 3.67 -10.41
C GLY A 236 1.08 4.90 -9.78
N SER A 237 0.32 5.80 -9.15
CA SER A 237 0.87 6.94 -8.41
C SER A 237 -0.17 7.59 -7.49
N PHE A 238 0.31 8.42 -6.57
CA PHE A 238 -0.56 9.29 -5.78
C PHE A 238 -1.34 10.28 -6.66
N HIS A 239 -0.72 10.78 -7.75
CA HIS A 239 -1.37 11.67 -8.71
C HIS A 239 -2.56 10.98 -9.38
N THR A 240 -2.35 9.78 -9.92
CA THR A 240 -3.39 9.01 -10.61
C THR A 240 -4.59 8.76 -9.72
N VAL A 241 -4.35 8.33 -8.48
CA VAL A 241 -5.42 8.02 -7.52
C VAL A 241 -6.11 9.29 -7.05
N GLY A 242 -5.35 10.35 -6.72
CA GLY A 242 -5.92 11.62 -6.27
C GLY A 242 -6.79 12.28 -7.33
N ASP A 243 -6.27 12.39 -8.56
CA ASP A 243 -7.00 12.97 -9.69
C ASP A 243 -8.29 12.17 -10.00
N ALA A 244 -8.23 10.83 -9.93
CA ALA A 244 -9.40 9.99 -10.16
C ALA A 244 -10.45 10.16 -9.04
N MET A 245 -10.05 10.16 -7.77
CA MET A 245 -10.97 10.38 -6.65
C MET A 245 -11.66 11.74 -6.77
N GLU A 246 -10.91 12.80 -7.13
CA GLU A 246 -11.46 14.13 -7.34
C GLU A 246 -12.50 14.15 -8.48
N ARG A 247 -12.14 13.61 -9.66
CA ARG A 247 -13.03 13.59 -10.83
C ARG A 247 -14.30 12.77 -10.59
N LEU A 248 -14.19 11.69 -9.83
CA LEU A 248 -15.30 10.80 -9.50
C LEU A 248 -16.06 11.23 -8.24
N GLN A 249 -15.67 12.35 -7.62
CA GLN A 249 -16.25 12.89 -6.38
C GLN A 249 -16.28 11.84 -5.25
N VAL A 250 -15.24 11.02 -5.17
CA VAL A 250 -15.08 10.02 -4.10
C VAL A 250 -14.51 10.70 -2.87
N ASP A 251 -15.25 10.65 -1.77
CA ASP A 251 -14.73 11.08 -0.47
C ASP A 251 -13.62 10.12 -0.01
N PRO A 252 -12.37 10.58 0.12
CA PRO A 252 -11.24 9.74 0.49
C PRO A 252 -11.34 9.15 1.91
N LEU A 253 -12.24 9.69 2.75
CA LEU A 253 -12.47 9.26 4.13
C LEU A 253 -13.84 8.61 4.33
N ALA A 254 -14.67 8.45 3.28
CA ALA A 254 -15.95 7.77 3.36
C ALA A 254 -15.80 6.31 3.85
N ARG A 255 -16.88 5.81 4.45
CA ARG A 255 -16.97 4.43 4.97
C ARG A 255 -17.42 3.46 3.89
#